data_850f7c6013274a6b10a8cbba58321898
#
_entry.id   850f7c6013274a6b10a8cbba58321898
#
_cell.length_a   1.000
_cell.length_b   1.000
_cell.length_c   1.000
_cell.angle_alpha   90.00
_cell.angle_beta   90.00
_cell.angle_gamma   90.00
#
_symmetry.space_group_name_H-M   'P 1'
#
loop_
_entity.id
_entity.type
_entity.pdbx_description
1 polymer ?
#
loop_
_entity_poly.entity_id
_entity_poly.type
_entity_poly.pdbx_seq_one_letter_code
_entity_poly.pdbx_strand_id
1 'polypeptide(L)'
;IMEDGHTAYILLGIENQTDVNYAMPVRNMLYDALQYTKQVSEIADVHRRKKENSNHKSVSHAEFISGFYKNDRLIPVITLVIYFNAGEWDGPRSLLDMMEISDPIVRRYAQDYQIHLINPNQIADEELEKFQSSLREVMGGIKYSRSKEKLAAFINNNPRMNMETAAARVIEVINHVPIRIQEGDGKFN
;
A
#
# COMPACT_ATOMS: atom_id res chain seq x y z
N ILE A 1 -8.17 4.77 -4.64
CA ILE A 1 -9.53 4.82 -4.07
C ILE A 1 -10.30 3.64 -4.66
N MET A 2 -10.93 2.84 -3.81
CA MET A 2 -11.88 1.81 -4.24
C MET A 2 -13.28 2.37 -4.06
N GLU A 3 -14.05 2.42 -5.13
CA GLU A 3 -15.37 3.05 -5.20
C GLU A 3 -16.29 2.30 -6.17
N ASP A 4 -17.58 2.44 -6.01
CA ASP A 4 -18.60 1.88 -6.91
C ASP A 4 -19.06 2.87 -7.99
N GLY A 5 -18.32 3.97 -8.19
CA GLY A 5 -18.67 5.09 -9.05
C GLY A 5 -19.47 6.21 -8.36
N HIS A 6 -19.93 5.99 -7.13
CA HIS A 6 -20.69 6.95 -6.33
C HIS A 6 -20.12 7.15 -4.94
N THR A 7 -19.54 6.11 -4.33
CA THR A 7 -19.03 6.13 -2.95
C THR A 7 -17.67 5.48 -2.86
N ALA A 8 -16.70 6.19 -2.29
CA ALA A 8 -15.40 5.61 -1.97
C ALA A 8 -15.51 4.80 -0.66
N TYR A 9 -15.05 3.55 -0.69
CA TYR A 9 -15.07 2.66 0.48
C TYR A 9 -13.72 2.58 1.18
N ILE A 10 -12.63 2.72 0.44
CA ILE A 10 -11.27 2.58 0.93
C ILE A 10 -10.36 3.54 0.17
N LEU A 11 -9.47 4.21 0.89
CA LEU A 11 -8.34 4.92 0.33
C LEU A 11 -7.12 3.99 0.42
N LEU A 12 -6.67 3.49 -0.73
CA LEU A 12 -5.52 2.60 -0.82
C LEU A 12 -4.27 3.40 -1.16
N GLY A 13 -3.27 3.38 -0.27
CA GLY A 13 -1.91 3.86 -0.51
C GLY A 13 -0.99 2.72 -0.92
N ILE A 14 -0.02 3.00 -1.78
CA ILE A 14 1.03 2.05 -2.16
C ILE A 14 2.38 2.72 -1.94
N GLU A 15 3.22 2.10 -1.14
CA GLU A 15 4.57 2.54 -0.84
C GLU A 15 5.58 1.51 -1.37
N ASN A 16 6.31 1.87 -2.42
CA ASN A 16 7.29 0.99 -3.04
C ASN A 16 8.65 1.13 -2.36
N GLN A 17 9.25 0.01 -1.95
CA GLN A 17 10.56 -0.03 -1.31
C GLN A 17 11.48 -1.02 -2.03
N THR A 18 12.68 -0.58 -2.42
CA THR A 18 13.77 -1.43 -2.93
C THR A 18 14.72 -1.83 -1.83
N ASP A 19 14.84 -0.99 -0.81
CA ASP A 19 15.66 -1.22 0.38
C ASP A 19 14.81 -1.20 1.64
N VAL A 20 15.29 -1.84 2.70
CA VAL A 20 14.60 -1.85 3.99
C VAL A 20 14.64 -0.45 4.60
N ASN A 21 13.48 0.09 4.90
CA ASN A 21 13.36 1.32 5.66
C ASN A 21 13.03 0.98 7.11
N TYR A 22 14.02 1.11 7.99
CA TYR A 22 13.88 0.80 9.42
C TYR A 22 12.94 1.75 10.18
N ALA A 23 12.51 2.86 9.57
CA ALA A 23 11.50 3.76 10.13
C ALA A 23 10.13 3.62 9.42
N MET A 24 9.89 2.53 8.70
CA MET A 24 8.69 2.35 7.87
C MET A 24 7.37 2.48 8.64
N PRO A 25 7.21 1.91 9.84
CA PRO A 25 5.98 2.09 10.62
C PRO A 25 5.65 3.56 10.91
N VAL A 26 6.64 4.37 11.28
CA VAL A 26 6.43 5.81 11.53
C VAL A 26 6.08 6.55 10.25
N ARG A 27 6.74 6.21 9.14
CA ARG A 27 6.49 6.82 7.83
C ARG A 27 5.07 6.56 7.34
N ASN A 28 4.62 5.31 7.40
CA ASN A 28 3.26 4.94 7.00
C ASN A 28 2.22 5.57 7.91
N MET A 29 2.44 5.52 9.23
CA MET A 29 1.57 6.17 10.21
C MET A 29 1.37 7.66 9.89
N LEU A 30 2.45 8.36 9.54
CA LEU A 30 2.38 9.76 9.15
C LEU A 30 1.51 9.95 7.89
N TYR A 31 1.70 9.14 6.87
CA TYR A 31 0.93 9.26 5.62
C TYR A 31 -0.55 8.98 5.83
N ASP A 32 -0.90 7.95 6.58
CA ASP A 32 -2.28 7.64 6.91
C ASP A 32 -2.91 8.75 7.77
N ALA A 33 -2.18 9.29 8.75
CA ALA A 33 -2.64 10.40 9.58
C ALA A 33 -2.90 11.67 8.76
N LEU A 34 -2.04 11.97 7.78
CA LEU A 34 -2.25 13.09 6.86
C LEU A 34 -3.52 12.92 6.01
N GLN A 35 -3.80 11.69 5.53
CA GLN A 35 -5.02 11.40 4.79
C GLN A 35 -6.27 11.54 5.67
N TYR A 36 -6.24 11.05 6.92
CA TYR A 36 -7.34 11.26 7.85
C TYR A 36 -7.53 12.73 8.21
N THR A 37 -6.44 13.47 8.43
CA THR A 37 -6.50 14.92 8.69
C THR A 37 -7.15 15.67 7.53
N LYS A 38 -6.79 15.30 6.28
CA LYS A 38 -7.39 15.87 5.08
C LYS A 38 -8.90 15.60 5.04
N GLN A 39 -9.34 14.37 5.27
CA GLN A 39 -10.76 14.01 5.30
C GLN A 39 -11.53 14.82 6.35
N VAL A 40 -10.99 14.96 7.57
CA VAL A 40 -11.60 15.77 8.64
C VAL A 40 -11.75 17.22 8.20
N SER A 41 -10.72 17.79 7.59
CA SER A 41 -10.74 19.18 7.11
C SER A 41 -11.78 19.37 5.99
N GLU A 42 -11.86 18.46 5.03
CA GLU A 42 -12.83 18.51 3.93
C GLU A 42 -14.28 18.43 4.43
N ILE A 43 -14.55 17.55 5.40
CA ILE A 43 -15.87 17.40 6.05
C ILE A 43 -16.23 18.71 6.77
N ALA A 44 -15.29 19.27 7.54
CA ALA A 44 -15.52 20.53 8.25
C ALA A 44 -15.79 21.70 7.29
N ASP A 45 -15.12 21.74 6.15
CA ASP A 45 -15.36 22.74 5.11
C ASP A 45 -16.76 22.61 4.47
N VAL A 46 -17.20 21.39 4.22
CA VAL A 46 -18.56 21.10 3.73
C VAL A 46 -19.61 21.59 4.72
N HIS A 47 -19.41 21.34 6.02
CA HIS A 47 -20.34 21.80 7.06
C HIS A 47 -20.37 23.32 7.16
N ARG A 48 -19.22 23.99 7.06
CA ARG A 48 -19.13 25.46 7.04
C ARG A 48 -19.95 26.07 5.89
N ARG A 49 -19.72 25.60 4.66
CA ARG A 49 -20.42 26.08 3.46
C ARG A 49 -21.93 25.82 3.52
N LYS A 50 -22.37 24.68 4.05
CA LYS A 50 -23.79 24.37 4.23
C LYS A 50 -24.46 25.28 5.25
N LYS A 51 -23.75 25.66 6.32
CA LYS A 51 -24.26 26.59 7.34
C LYS A 51 -24.46 28.00 6.79
N GLU A 52 -23.57 28.47 5.92
CA GLU A 52 -23.72 29.77 5.24
C GLU A 52 -24.96 29.83 4.35
N ASN A 53 -25.39 28.67 3.80
CA ASN A 53 -26.48 28.57 2.82
C ASN A 53 -27.83 28.12 3.39
N SER A 54 -27.91 27.74 4.66
CA SER A 54 -29.15 27.22 5.26
C SER A 54 -29.38 27.72 6.67
N ASN A 55 -30.57 28.35 6.88
CA ASN A 55 -31.14 28.59 8.21
C ASN A 55 -31.55 27.20 8.79
N HIS A 56 -30.98 26.86 9.96
CA HIS A 56 -31.46 25.86 10.93
C HIS A 56 -31.22 24.37 10.70
N LYS A 57 -30.13 23.87 11.27
CA LYS A 57 -30.15 22.72 12.18
C LYS A 57 -29.36 23.11 13.42
N SER A 58 -29.86 22.79 14.61
CA SER A 58 -29.17 23.04 15.86
C SER A 58 -27.94 22.13 15.94
N VAL A 59 -26.79 22.67 15.53
CA VAL A 59 -25.49 22.03 15.67
C VAL A 59 -25.09 22.18 17.14
N SER A 60 -24.67 21.09 17.79
CA SER A 60 -24.17 21.16 19.17
C SER A 60 -22.88 22.01 19.26
N HIS A 61 -22.58 22.53 20.45
CA HIS A 61 -21.36 23.32 20.66
C HIS A 61 -20.10 22.49 20.35
N ALA A 62 -20.09 21.18 20.70
CA ALA A 62 -18.98 20.28 20.43
C ALA A 62 -18.75 20.04 18.93
N GLU A 63 -19.81 19.86 18.16
CA GLU A 63 -19.75 19.73 16.69
C GLU A 63 -19.31 21.02 16.02
N PHE A 64 -19.74 22.14 16.55
CA PHE A 64 -19.32 23.45 16.05
C PHE A 64 -17.82 23.69 16.25
N ILE A 65 -17.28 23.37 17.42
CA ILE A 65 -15.84 23.53 17.75
C ILE A 65 -14.97 22.57 16.91
N SER A 66 -15.38 21.29 16.82
CA SER A 66 -14.61 20.29 16.10
C SER A 66 -14.74 20.43 14.58
N GLY A 67 -15.83 21.00 14.08
CA GLY A 67 -16.20 20.96 12.66
C GLY A 67 -16.56 19.56 12.16
N PHE A 68 -16.49 18.55 13.02
CA PHE A 68 -16.78 17.15 12.71
C PHE A 68 -18.00 16.69 13.53
N TYR A 69 -19.05 16.24 12.84
CA TYR A 69 -20.34 15.97 13.46
C TYR A 69 -20.41 14.50 13.91
N LYS A 70 -21.27 14.23 14.88
CA LYS A 70 -21.45 12.90 15.49
C LYS A 70 -21.70 11.78 14.46
N ASN A 71 -22.36 12.11 13.37
CA ASN A 71 -22.71 11.15 12.31
C ASN A 71 -21.70 11.11 11.14
N ASP A 72 -20.70 11.95 11.15
CA ASP A 72 -19.65 11.91 10.14
C ASP A 72 -18.83 10.62 10.27
N ARG A 73 -18.32 10.16 9.17
CA ARG A 73 -17.48 8.97 9.10
C ARG A 73 -16.31 9.22 8.18
N LEU A 74 -15.17 8.66 8.53
CA LEU A 74 -13.99 8.66 7.69
C LEU A 74 -13.96 7.41 6.81
N ILE A 75 -13.40 7.56 5.64
CA ILE A 75 -13.07 6.44 4.76
C ILE A 75 -11.79 5.81 5.28
N PRO A 76 -11.74 4.48 5.49
CA PRO A 76 -10.52 3.80 5.91
C PRO A 76 -9.36 4.06 4.95
N VAL A 77 -8.18 4.36 5.51
CA VAL A 77 -6.92 4.46 4.77
C VAL A 77 -6.13 3.19 5.03
N ILE A 78 -5.69 2.54 3.96
CA ILE A 78 -4.86 1.33 4.02
C ILE A 78 -3.64 1.57 3.15
N THR A 79 -2.44 1.57 3.74
CA THR A 79 -1.18 1.69 3.00
C THR A 79 -0.48 0.35 2.93
N LEU A 80 -0.27 -0.15 1.70
CA LEU A 80 0.50 -1.35 1.41
C LEU A 80 1.96 -0.98 1.16
N VAL A 81 2.88 -1.64 1.83
CA VAL A 81 4.32 -1.55 1.56
C VAL A 81 4.70 -2.71 0.67
N ILE A 82 5.12 -2.43 -0.56
CA ILE A 82 5.56 -3.44 -1.51
C ILE A 82 7.09 -3.44 -1.54
N TYR A 83 7.69 -4.55 -1.16
CA TYR A 83 9.14 -4.71 -1.10
C TYR A 83 9.68 -5.33 -2.39
N PHE A 84 10.16 -4.49 -3.29
CA PHE A 84 10.72 -4.89 -4.59
C PHE A 84 12.19 -5.32 -4.47
N ASN A 85 12.45 -6.32 -3.62
CA ASN A 85 13.79 -6.87 -3.44
C ASN A 85 13.71 -8.39 -3.23
N ALA A 86 14.71 -9.11 -3.75
CA ALA A 86 14.85 -10.54 -3.53
C ALA A 86 15.35 -10.89 -2.11
N GLY A 87 15.75 -9.89 -1.32
CA GLY A 87 16.13 -10.04 0.09
C GLY A 87 14.95 -10.27 1.00
N GLU A 88 15.24 -10.65 2.23
CA GLU A 88 14.25 -10.66 3.28
C GLU A 88 14.09 -9.25 3.87
N TRP A 89 12.89 -8.95 4.32
CA TRP A 89 12.64 -7.74 5.09
C TRP A 89 13.03 -8.01 6.55
N ASP A 90 14.10 -7.38 7.00
CA ASP A 90 14.62 -7.47 8.37
C ASP A 90 14.28 -6.24 9.23
N GLY A 91 13.54 -5.28 8.68
CA GLY A 91 13.09 -4.09 9.38
C GLY A 91 11.87 -4.32 10.28
N PRO A 92 11.54 -3.34 11.15
CA PRO A 92 10.37 -3.40 11.99
C PRO A 92 9.08 -3.46 11.16
N ARG A 93 8.09 -4.20 11.66
CA ARG A 93 6.76 -4.31 11.05
C ARG A 93 5.69 -3.57 11.84
N SER A 94 6.03 -3.15 13.04
CA SER A 94 5.15 -2.36 13.88
C SER A 94 5.89 -1.23 14.59
N LEU A 95 5.14 -0.27 15.08
CA LEU A 95 5.71 0.82 15.89
C LEU A 95 6.27 0.28 17.21
N LEU A 96 5.65 -0.75 17.79
CA LEU A 96 6.14 -1.41 19.01
C LEU A 96 7.47 -2.12 18.78
N ASP A 97 7.77 -2.62 17.59
CA ASP A 97 9.08 -3.22 17.26
C ASP A 97 10.22 -2.19 17.31
N MET A 98 9.89 -0.91 17.21
CA MET A 98 10.85 0.21 17.23
C MET A 98 11.05 0.80 18.62
N MET A 99 10.27 0.35 19.62
CA MET A 99 10.27 0.92 20.96
C MET A 99 11.06 0.05 21.93
N GLU A 100 11.88 0.68 22.77
CA GLU A 100 12.49 0.03 23.91
C GLU A 100 11.57 0.20 25.14
N ILE A 101 10.71 -0.78 25.37
CA ILE A 101 9.73 -0.76 26.47
C ILE A 101 9.98 -1.96 27.40
N SER A 102 10.57 -1.70 28.55
CA SER A 102 10.81 -2.72 29.59
C SER A 102 9.62 -2.90 30.54
N ASP A 103 8.81 -1.87 30.75
CA ASP A 103 7.67 -1.90 31.66
C ASP A 103 6.40 -2.41 30.95
N PRO A 104 5.80 -3.52 31.42
CA PRO A 104 4.55 -4.04 30.86
C PRO A 104 3.38 -3.06 30.94
N ILE A 105 3.35 -2.18 31.92
CA ILE A 105 2.30 -1.17 32.06
C ILE A 105 2.45 -0.14 30.94
N VAL A 106 3.66 0.37 30.71
CA VAL A 106 3.93 1.31 29.61
C VAL A 106 3.57 0.67 28.27
N ARG A 107 3.95 -0.59 28.04
CA ARG A 107 3.62 -1.34 26.81
C ARG A 107 2.12 -1.42 26.57
N ARG A 108 1.31 -1.58 27.62
CA ARG A 108 -0.15 -1.66 27.51
C ARG A 108 -0.79 -0.35 27.02
N TYR A 109 -0.17 0.79 27.30
CA TYR A 109 -0.69 2.11 26.89
C TYR A 109 -0.03 2.65 25.62
N ALA A 110 1.09 2.08 25.19
CA ALA A 110 1.71 2.45 23.93
C ALA A 110 0.78 2.03 22.77
N GLN A 111 0.49 2.98 21.87
CA GLN A 111 -0.27 2.69 20.66
C GLN A 111 0.64 1.99 19.65
N ASP A 112 0.13 0.94 19.02
CA ASP A 112 0.80 0.27 17.94
C ASP A 112 0.29 0.74 16.58
N TYR A 113 1.16 0.71 15.59
CA TYR A 113 0.81 0.91 14.20
C TYR A 113 1.57 -0.15 13.38
N GLN A 114 0.83 -1.04 12.70
CA GLN A 114 1.39 -2.13 11.92
C GLN A 114 1.39 -1.78 10.44
N ILE A 115 2.48 -2.09 9.73
CA ILE A 115 2.55 -1.98 8.27
C ILE A 115 1.98 -3.23 7.60
N HIS A 116 1.34 -3.04 6.45
CA HIS A 116 0.90 -4.11 5.57
C HIS A 116 1.99 -4.40 4.54
N LEU A 117 2.96 -5.23 4.92
CA LEU A 117 4.11 -5.56 4.07
C LEU A 117 3.77 -6.67 3.10
N ILE A 118 3.96 -6.40 1.81
CA ILE A 118 3.95 -7.39 0.73
C ILE A 118 5.39 -7.66 0.34
N ASN A 119 5.90 -8.84 0.73
CA ASN A 119 7.22 -9.34 0.34
C ASN A 119 7.04 -10.48 -0.65
N PRO A 120 7.44 -10.33 -1.93
CA PRO A 120 7.28 -11.36 -2.95
C PRO A 120 7.88 -12.71 -2.56
N ASN A 121 8.99 -12.71 -1.79
CA ASN A 121 9.63 -13.94 -1.34
C ASN A 121 8.79 -14.76 -0.36
N GLN A 122 7.83 -14.14 0.33
CA GLN A 122 6.93 -14.77 1.30
C GLN A 122 5.57 -15.14 0.72
N ILE A 123 5.28 -14.74 -0.52
CA ILE A 123 4.04 -15.10 -1.20
C ILE A 123 4.13 -16.55 -1.66
N ALA A 124 3.17 -17.40 -1.29
CA ALA A 124 3.10 -18.76 -1.79
C ALA A 124 2.84 -18.78 -3.31
N ASP A 125 3.28 -19.84 -4.00
CA ASP A 125 3.12 -19.90 -5.47
C ASP A 125 1.64 -19.91 -5.88
N GLU A 126 0.79 -20.56 -5.08
CA GLU A 126 -0.66 -20.59 -5.28
C GLU A 126 -1.31 -19.20 -5.09
N GLU A 127 -0.72 -18.35 -4.24
CA GLU A 127 -1.18 -16.98 -4.05
C GLU A 127 -0.75 -16.08 -5.21
N LEU A 128 0.44 -16.32 -5.79
CA LEU A 128 0.88 -15.60 -6.99
C LEU A 128 -0.07 -15.83 -8.18
N GLU A 129 -0.61 -17.06 -8.30
CA GLU A 129 -1.55 -17.41 -9.37
C GLU A 129 -2.89 -16.64 -9.28
N LYS A 130 -3.25 -16.09 -8.13
CA LYS A 130 -4.47 -15.30 -7.93
C LYS A 130 -4.39 -13.89 -8.54
N PHE A 131 -3.19 -13.38 -8.77
CA PHE A 131 -3.03 -12.09 -9.44
C PHE A 131 -3.42 -12.21 -10.92
N GLN A 132 -4.31 -11.33 -11.38
CA GLN A 132 -4.84 -11.35 -12.75
C GLN A 132 -4.12 -10.39 -13.71
N SER A 133 -3.26 -9.52 -13.17
CA SER A 133 -2.50 -8.52 -13.93
C SER A 133 -1.04 -8.92 -14.04
N SER A 134 -0.25 -8.16 -14.82
CA SER A 134 1.22 -8.28 -14.89
C SER A 134 1.95 -8.14 -13.55
N LEU A 135 1.23 -7.81 -12.48
CA LEU A 135 1.77 -7.82 -11.13
C LEU A 135 2.23 -9.23 -10.70
N ARG A 136 1.54 -10.29 -11.19
CA ARG A 136 1.96 -11.68 -10.98
C ARG A 136 3.37 -11.92 -11.51
N GLU A 137 3.62 -11.49 -12.74
CA GLU A 137 4.90 -11.67 -13.42
C GLU A 137 6.01 -10.85 -12.73
N VAL A 138 5.70 -9.64 -12.31
CA VAL A 138 6.63 -8.78 -11.55
C VAL A 138 6.98 -9.42 -10.21
N MET A 139 5.99 -9.84 -9.43
CA MET A 139 6.21 -10.47 -8.12
C MET A 139 6.95 -11.80 -8.23
N GLY A 140 6.59 -12.63 -9.22
CA GLY A 140 7.30 -13.88 -9.50
C GLY A 140 8.73 -13.66 -9.97
N GLY A 141 8.96 -12.68 -10.83
CA GLY A 141 10.30 -12.27 -11.26
C GLY A 141 11.19 -11.87 -10.09
N ILE A 142 10.65 -11.12 -9.12
CA ILE A 142 11.37 -10.74 -7.90
C ILE A 142 11.64 -11.98 -7.03
N LYS A 143 10.60 -12.77 -6.77
CA LYS A 143 10.68 -13.97 -5.91
C LYS A 143 11.76 -14.93 -6.37
N TYR A 144 11.87 -15.17 -7.68
CA TYR A 144 12.81 -16.15 -8.25
C TYR A 144 14.14 -15.54 -8.72
N SER A 145 14.33 -14.22 -8.59
CA SER A 145 15.51 -13.50 -9.10
C SER A 145 16.87 -14.01 -8.59
N ARG A 146 16.91 -14.62 -7.39
CA ARG A 146 18.14 -15.18 -6.80
C ARG A 146 18.55 -16.52 -7.37
N SER A 147 17.67 -17.23 -8.11
CA SER A 147 18.00 -18.52 -8.73
C SER A 147 17.72 -18.43 -10.24
N LYS A 148 18.79 -18.52 -11.02
CA LYS A 148 18.68 -18.50 -12.50
C LYS A 148 17.80 -19.63 -13.02
N GLU A 149 17.88 -20.81 -12.38
CA GLU A 149 17.09 -21.98 -12.77
C GLU A 149 15.61 -21.78 -12.50
N LYS A 150 15.25 -21.26 -11.31
CA LYS A 150 13.86 -20.98 -10.94
C LYS A 150 13.28 -19.85 -11.74
N LEU A 151 14.05 -18.78 -11.97
CA LEU A 151 13.63 -17.65 -12.79
C LEU A 151 13.40 -18.09 -14.23
N ALA A 152 14.32 -18.87 -14.82
CA ALA A 152 14.17 -19.40 -16.17
C ALA A 152 12.96 -20.34 -16.29
N ALA A 153 12.74 -21.21 -15.29
CA ALA A 153 11.56 -22.08 -15.25
C ALA A 153 10.26 -21.26 -15.15
N PHE A 154 10.23 -20.23 -14.30
CA PHE A 154 9.09 -19.34 -14.16
C PHE A 154 8.78 -18.60 -15.47
N ILE A 155 9.80 -18.11 -16.17
CA ILE A 155 9.65 -17.40 -17.45
C ILE A 155 9.18 -18.37 -18.54
N ASN A 156 9.87 -19.50 -18.73
CA ASN A 156 9.63 -20.41 -19.86
C ASN A 156 8.33 -21.23 -19.74
N ASN A 157 7.88 -21.51 -18.51
CA ASN A 157 6.68 -22.31 -18.25
C ASN A 157 5.43 -21.48 -18.05
N ASN A 158 5.53 -20.15 -18.18
CA ASN A 158 4.40 -19.26 -17.96
C ASN A 158 3.67 -18.95 -19.27
N PRO A 159 2.52 -19.58 -19.56
CA PRO A 159 1.75 -19.31 -20.79
C PRO A 159 1.15 -17.89 -20.83
N ARG A 160 1.19 -17.16 -19.71
CA ARG A 160 0.70 -15.79 -19.58
C ARG A 160 1.82 -14.75 -19.65
N MET A 161 3.03 -15.14 -20.08
CA MET A 161 4.18 -14.22 -20.18
C MET A 161 4.00 -13.15 -21.28
N ASN A 162 2.81 -12.61 -21.37
CA ASN A 162 2.45 -11.49 -22.22
C ASN A 162 2.44 -10.22 -21.34
N MET A 163 3.64 -9.72 -21.02
CA MET A 163 3.78 -8.58 -20.11
C MET A 163 3.68 -7.26 -20.87
N GLU A 164 3.05 -6.29 -20.24
CA GLU A 164 3.17 -4.90 -20.66
C GLU A 164 4.63 -4.43 -20.57
N THR A 165 5.08 -3.60 -21.50
CA THR A 165 6.45 -3.06 -21.57
C THR A 165 6.93 -2.47 -20.24
N ALA A 166 6.02 -1.86 -19.47
CA ALA A 166 6.32 -1.30 -18.17
C ALA A 166 6.70 -2.38 -17.13
N ALA A 167 5.95 -3.49 -17.08
CA ALA A 167 6.22 -4.61 -16.17
C ALA A 167 7.55 -5.29 -16.49
N ALA A 168 7.86 -5.47 -17.77
CA ALA A 168 9.13 -6.02 -18.21
C ALA A 168 10.33 -5.15 -17.80
N ARG A 169 10.22 -3.83 -17.96
CA ARG A 169 11.26 -2.90 -17.48
C ARG A 169 11.49 -2.96 -15.98
N VAL A 170 10.44 -3.14 -15.19
CA VAL A 170 10.57 -3.30 -13.74
C VAL A 170 11.37 -4.55 -13.41
N ILE A 171 11.07 -5.69 -14.06
CA ILE A 171 11.82 -6.95 -13.87
C ILE A 171 13.27 -6.80 -14.34
N GLU A 172 13.51 -6.15 -15.46
CA GLU A 172 14.86 -5.87 -15.97
C GLU A 172 15.70 -5.08 -14.98
N VAL A 173 15.14 -3.99 -14.44
CA VAL A 173 15.81 -3.14 -13.45
C VAL A 173 16.11 -3.90 -12.17
N ILE A 174 15.16 -4.66 -11.64
CA ILE A 174 15.29 -5.38 -10.37
C ILE A 174 16.28 -6.56 -10.50
N ASN A 175 16.24 -7.28 -11.62
CA ASN A 175 17.05 -8.48 -11.80
C ASN A 175 18.39 -8.23 -12.50
N HIS A 176 18.65 -7.01 -12.96
CA HIS A 176 19.81 -6.66 -13.79
C HIS A 176 20.00 -7.59 -15.02
N VAL A 177 18.88 -8.10 -15.54
CA VAL A 177 18.85 -9.00 -16.70
C VAL A 177 18.17 -8.27 -17.86
N PRO A 178 18.87 -8.06 -18.99
CA PRO A 178 18.24 -7.42 -20.14
C PRO A 178 17.13 -8.32 -20.72
N ILE A 179 15.92 -7.82 -20.72
CA ILE A 179 14.77 -8.48 -21.35
C ILE A 179 14.60 -7.88 -22.74
N ARG A 180 14.71 -8.70 -23.78
CA ARG A 180 14.49 -8.23 -25.15
C ARG A 180 13.01 -7.96 -25.37
N ILE A 181 12.66 -6.69 -25.51
CA ILE A 181 11.31 -6.24 -25.86
C ILE A 181 11.23 -6.29 -27.41
N GLN A 182 10.31 -7.07 -27.96
CA GLN A 182 10.00 -6.93 -29.38
C GLN A 182 9.15 -5.68 -29.56
N GLU A 183 9.67 -4.69 -30.28
CA GLU A 183 8.92 -3.51 -30.70
C GLU A 183 7.89 -3.96 -31.75
N GLY A 184 6.63 -4.04 -31.36
CA GLY A 184 5.55 -4.38 -32.31
C GLY A 184 4.16 -4.21 -31.73
N ASP A 185 3.90 -4.70 -30.52
CA ASP A 185 2.54 -4.66 -29.94
C ASP A 185 2.49 -4.29 -28.46
N GLY A 186 3.58 -3.79 -27.87
CA GLY A 186 3.65 -3.49 -26.43
C GLY A 186 3.54 -4.71 -25.52
N LYS A 187 3.58 -5.92 -26.07
CA LYS A 187 3.47 -7.20 -25.40
C LYS A 187 4.64 -8.09 -25.77
N PHE A 188 5.07 -8.95 -24.86
CA PHE A 188 6.08 -9.97 -25.07
C PHE A 188 5.45 -11.27 -25.57
N ASN A 189 6.14 -11.95 -26.47
CA ASN A 189 5.96 -13.37 -26.73
C ASN A 189 6.99 -14.18 -25.97
#